data_de286b7b2a5eee42c00e25b702a77da0
#
_entry.id   de286b7b2a5eee42c00e25b702a77da0
#
_cell.length_a   1.000
_cell.length_b   1.000
_cell.length_c   1.000
_cell.angle_alpha   90.00
_cell.angle_beta   90.00
_cell.angle_gamma   90.00
#
_symmetry.space_group_name_H-M   'P 1'
#
loop_
_entity.id
_entity.type
_entity.pdbx_description
1 polymer ?
#
loop_
_entity_poly.entity_id
_entity_poly.type
_entity_poly.pdbx_seq_one_letter_code
_entity_poly.pdbx_strand_id
1 'polypeptide(L)'
;DKERGVINEEWRTRMSAMQRFQEKMLPAMFAGTKYANCFPIGTMDVVMNFKPQTLRDYYEKWYRPDLQGIVVVGDIDVDAIEALIKKRFSDIPAQPNAAKREYYPVNDNQEPIVLVARDKEQPYVQTFIFNKHQATPREEKNNVGYLMQDYAVTLITNMLNARLNELLQVANPPYIYATTYDDDFFVAKTKDAFTGIVVCKEDNIEEGISTILREIERARQFGFTETEYSRARAEYLRHLESAFQERDKRKNESYVKEYVRHFLDNEPIPGIANEYTIINQIAPAIPVTALNQIMQQLVTDSNQVVALFGPEKEGLSLPTEEAIKNLLKEVKSEKLTPYIDKVSDEPLMKEAPKGGKIVSEKKDDIFGTTMLTLSNGVKVIIKKTDFKADEIRMKGVSMGGSSLFPDSEIININGLDAVALGGLGNFSAIELEKALAGKKASVSYGIGDKTEAVTGNCSPKDFETMMQLTYLTFTAP
;
A
#
# COMPACT_ATOMS: atom_id res chain seq x y z
N ASP A 1 -11.97 37.90 10.61
CA ASP A 1 -11.45 38.49 9.38
C ASP A 1 -9.94 38.26 9.17
N LYS A 2 -9.11 38.27 10.23
CA LYS A 2 -7.66 37.97 10.10
C LYS A 2 -7.39 36.55 9.55
N GLU A 3 -8.14 35.59 10.00
CA GLU A 3 -7.96 34.16 9.60
C GLU A 3 -8.31 33.91 8.14
N ARG A 4 -9.08 34.74 7.46
CA ARG A 4 -9.36 34.60 6.02
C ARG A 4 -8.09 34.67 5.19
N GLY A 5 -7.19 35.61 5.55
CA GLY A 5 -5.87 35.71 4.93
C GLY A 5 -5.01 34.48 5.17
N VAL A 6 -5.07 33.88 6.37
CA VAL A 6 -4.34 32.66 6.70
C VAL A 6 -4.86 31.47 5.85
N ILE A 7 -6.18 31.31 5.74
CA ILE A 7 -6.77 30.25 4.90
C ILE A 7 -6.41 30.47 3.42
N ASN A 8 -6.42 31.70 2.93
CA ASN A 8 -6.02 32.01 1.57
C ASN A 8 -4.55 31.68 1.31
N GLU A 9 -3.64 31.95 2.25
CA GLU A 9 -2.23 31.55 2.14
C GLU A 9 -2.06 30.04 2.27
N GLU A 10 -2.82 29.37 3.11
CA GLU A 10 -2.84 27.91 3.19
C GLU A 10 -3.28 27.29 1.86
N TRP A 11 -4.38 27.78 1.28
CA TRP A 11 -4.83 27.37 -0.05
C TRP A 11 -3.74 27.58 -1.10
N ARG A 12 -3.13 28.77 -1.13
CA ARG A 12 -2.06 29.12 -2.07
C ARG A 12 -0.83 28.22 -1.93
N THR A 13 -0.40 27.94 -0.70
CA THR A 13 0.80 27.14 -0.44
C THR A 13 0.58 25.63 -0.63
N ARG A 14 -0.66 25.15 -0.47
CA ARG A 14 -1.02 23.75 -0.71
C ARG A 14 -1.42 23.48 -2.16
N MET A 15 -1.59 24.51 -2.98
CA MET A 15 -2.01 24.37 -4.36
C MET A 15 -0.94 23.61 -5.16
N SER A 16 -1.14 22.30 -5.31
CA SER A 16 -0.33 21.39 -6.12
C SER A 16 -1.02 21.09 -7.44
N ALA A 17 -0.26 20.51 -8.40
CA ALA A 17 -0.84 20.00 -9.63
C ALA A 17 -1.98 19.02 -9.38
N MET A 18 -1.83 18.12 -8.41
CA MET A 18 -2.88 17.15 -8.03
C MET A 18 -4.13 17.83 -7.46
N GLN A 19 -3.98 18.88 -6.66
CA GLN A 19 -5.14 19.62 -6.15
C GLN A 19 -5.89 20.33 -7.28
N ARG A 20 -5.19 21.01 -8.19
CA ARG A 20 -5.81 21.64 -9.37
C ARG A 20 -6.50 20.62 -10.27
N PHE A 21 -5.92 19.44 -10.41
CA PHE A 21 -6.53 18.31 -11.10
C PHE A 21 -7.84 17.89 -10.43
N GLN A 22 -7.83 17.65 -9.11
CA GLN A 22 -9.02 17.27 -8.36
C GLN A 22 -10.12 18.35 -8.46
N GLU A 23 -9.80 19.62 -8.24
CA GLU A 23 -10.76 20.71 -8.37
C GLU A 23 -11.43 20.77 -9.76
N LYS A 24 -10.66 20.47 -10.81
CA LYS A 24 -11.15 20.42 -12.19
C LYS A 24 -12.02 19.19 -12.47
N MET A 25 -11.71 18.04 -11.86
CA MET A 25 -12.34 16.76 -12.15
C MET A 25 -13.56 16.46 -11.29
N LEU A 26 -13.57 16.88 -10.03
CA LEU A 26 -14.67 16.60 -9.09
C LEU A 26 -16.07 16.98 -9.62
N PRO A 27 -16.29 18.14 -10.29
CA PRO A 27 -17.60 18.49 -10.82
C PRO A 27 -18.16 17.46 -11.81
N ALA A 28 -17.32 16.83 -12.61
CA ALA A 28 -17.73 15.81 -13.56
C ALA A 28 -17.83 14.42 -12.92
N MET A 29 -16.86 14.05 -12.06
CA MET A 29 -16.85 12.76 -11.36
C MET A 29 -18.05 12.59 -10.42
N PHE A 30 -18.46 13.68 -9.79
CA PHE A 30 -19.54 13.72 -8.81
C PHE A 30 -20.77 14.52 -9.29
N ALA A 31 -20.99 14.57 -10.61
CA ALA A 31 -22.07 15.32 -11.21
C ALA A 31 -23.43 15.03 -10.53
N GLY A 32 -24.17 16.08 -10.19
CA GLY A 32 -25.46 15.98 -9.53
C GLY A 32 -25.41 15.62 -8.04
N THR A 33 -24.24 15.59 -7.43
CA THR A 33 -24.06 15.34 -5.99
C THR A 33 -23.48 16.56 -5.28
N LYS A 34 -23.55 16.57 -3.95
CA LYS A 34 -22.94 17.63 -3.13
C LYS A 34 -21.40 17.66 -3.25
N TYR A 35 -20.77 16.51 -3.45
CA TYR A 35 -19.32 16.41 -3.57
C TYR A 35 -18.74 17.18 -4.76
N ALA A 36 -19.53 17.40 -5.81
CA ALA A 36 -19.11 18.12 -7.00
C ALA A 36 -18.56 19.53 -6.70
N ASN A 37 -19.04 20.18 -5.62
CA ASN A 37 -18.73 21.58 -5.30
C ASN A 37 -18.25 21.78 -3.86
N CYS A 38 -17.95 20.72 -3.12
CA CYS A 38 -17.58 20.78 -1.70
C CYS A 38 -16.18 20.24 -1.45
N PHE A 39 -15.16 20.96 -1.91
CA PHE A 39 -13.77 20.64 -1.56
C PHE A 39 -13.48 21.06 -0.11
N PRO A 40 -12.70 20.29 0.69
CA PRO A 40 -12.53 20.54 2.14
C PRO A 40 -12.06 21.96 2.50
N ILE A 41 -11.15 22.53 1.72
CA ILE A 41 -10.67 23.91 1.96
C ILE A 41 -11.68 24.97 1.52
N GLY A 42 -12.70 24.59 0.77
CA GLY A 42 -13.68 25.50 0.18
C GLY A 42 -13.14 26.28 -1.03
N THR A 43 -13.97 27.19 -1.53
CA THR A 43 -13.56 28.13 -2.58
C THR A 43 -13.18 29.47 -1.96
N MET A 44 -12.14 30.10 -2.48
CA MET A 44 -11.65 31.38 -1.91
C MET A 44 -12.69 32.51 -2.01
N ASP A 45 -13.56 32.47 -3.01
CA ASP A 45 -14.68 33.40 -3.09
C ASP A 45 -15.61 33.27 -1.86
N VAL A 46 -15.98 32.04 -1.49
CA VAL A 46 -16.78 31.78 -0.28
C VAL A 46 -15.99 32.17 0.96
N VAL A 47 -14.73 31.74 1.10
CA VAL A 47 -13.89 32.01 2.27
C VAL A 47 -13.76 33.54 2.52
N MET A 48 -13.58 34.32 1.48
CA MET A 48 -13.39 35.75 1.62
C MET A 48 -14.70 36.53 1.89
N ASN A 49 -15.86 35.99 1.49
CA ASN A 49 -17.12 36.74 1.49
C ASN A 49 -18.20 36.20 2.44
N PHE A 50 -18.07 34.96 3.03
CA PHE A 50 -19.11 34.46 3.92
C PHE A 50 -19.29 35.34 5.17
N LYS A 51 -20.53 35.43 5.68
CA LYS A 51 -20.83 36.16 6.92
C LYS A 51 -20.30 35.42 8.14
N PRO A 52 -19.70 36.09 9.14
CA PRO A 52 -19.22 35.40 10.36
C PRO A 52 -20.27 34.55 11.07
N GLN A 53 -21.55 34.91 10.98
CA GLN A 53 -22.66 34.14 11.54
C GLN A 53 -22.76 32.75 10.91
N THR A 54 -22.54 32.61 9.59
CA THR A 54 -22.56 31.32 8.90
C THR A 54 -21.56 30.30 9.51
N LEU A 55 -20.37 30.79 9.91
CA LEU A 55 -19.36 29.97 10.58
C LEU A 55 -19.80 29.56 11.99
N ARG A 56 -20.44 30.47 12.75
CA ARG A 56 -20.99 30.17 14.08
C ARG A 56 -22.11 29.13 13.99
N ASP A 57 -23.05 29.32 13.07
CA ASP A 57 -24.17 28.41 12.83
C ASP A 57 -23.64 27.01 12.43
N TYR A 58 -22.59 26.94 11.63
CA TYR A 58 -21.91 25.69 11.29
C TYR A 58 -21.27 25.03 12.50
N TYR A 59 -20.55 25.80 13.31
CA TYR A 59 -19.91 25.31 14.53
C TYR A 59 -20.96 24.77 15.52
N GLU A 60 -21.99 25.54 15.82
CA GLU A 60 -23.09 25.16 16.72
C GLU A 60 -23.83 23.91 16.23
N LYS A 61 -24.01 23.80 14.90
CA LYS A 61 -24.68 22.64 14.29
C LYS A 61 -23.89 21.35 14.39
N TRP A 62 -22.56 21.39 14.20
CA TRP A 62 -21.77 20.19 13.95
C TRP A 62 -20.73 19.86 15.04
N TYR A 63 -20.24 20.86 15.80
CA TYR A 63 -19.25 20.67 16.86
C TYR A 63 -19.94 20.42 18.20
N ARG A 64 -20.54 19.26 18.34
CA ARG A 64 -21.36 18.88 19.49
C ARG A 64 -20.94 17.52 20.04
N PRO A 65 -21.16 17.25 21.35
CA PRO A 65 -20.63 16.05 22.04
C PRO A 65 -21.04 14.71 21.42
N ASP A 66 -22.26 14.60 20.89
CA ASP A 66 -22.78 13.37 20.29
C ASP A 66 -22.10 12.98 18.96
N LEU A 67 -21.32 13.88 18.38
CA LEU A 67 -20.52 13.66 17.16
C LEU A 67 -19.01 13.58 17.43
N GLN A 68 -18.59 13.65 18.70
CA GLN A 68 -17.17 13.68 19.08
C GLN A 68 -16.77 12.42 19.83
N GLY A 69 -15.59 11.88 19.54
CA GLY A 69 -14.95 10.81 20.29
C GLY A 69 -13.61 11.29 20.84
N ILE A 70 -13.26 10.83 22.04
CA ILE A 70 -11.98 11.08 22.68
C ILE A 70 -11.24 9.74 22.77
N VAL A 71 -10.09 9.64 22.13
CA VAL A 71 -9.23 8.46 22.18
C VAL A 71 -7.90 8.85 22.82
N VAL A 72 -7.55 8.17 23.91
CA VAL A 72 -6.28 8.36 24.63
C VAL A 72 -5.58 7.03 24.75
N VAL A 73 -4.36 6.92 24.23
CA VAL A 73 -3.55 5.71 24.29
C VAL A 73 -2.14 6.04 24.76
N GLY A 74 -1.65 5.34 25.78
CA GLY A 74 -0.33 5.57 26.34
C GLY A 74 -0.10 4.77 27.63
N ASP A 75 1.03 5.02 28.27
CA ASP A 75 1.31 4.56 29.61
C ASP A 75 0.58 5.45 30.64
N ILE A 76 -0.69 5.14 30.89
CA ILE A 76 -1.62 5.97 31.64
C ILE A 76 -2.41 5.14 32.65
N ASP A 77 -2.84 5.77 33.76
CA ASP A 77 -3.91 5.28 34.60
C ASP A 77 -5.26 5.55 33.93
N VAL A 78 -5.91 4.50 33.43
CA VAL A 78 -7.17 4.60 32.68
C VAL A 78 -8.29 5.22 33.51
N ASP A 79 -8.43 4.84 34.78
CA ASP A 79 -9.48 5.34 35.65
C ASP A 79 -9.29 6.83 35.95
N ALA A 80 -8.05 7.25 36.17
CA ALA A 80 -7.72 8.66 36.40
C ALA A 80 -8.00 9.52 35.15
N ILE A 81 -7.65 9.02 33.96
CA ILE A 81 -7.93 9.73 32.71
C ILE A 81 -9.42 9.76 32.41
N GLU A 82 -10.14 8.67 32.61
CA GLU A 82 -11.60 8.64 32.45
C GLU A 82 -12.29 9.66 33.38
N ALA A 83 -11.88 9.70 34.66
CA ALA A 83 -12.39 10.68 35.62
C ALA A 83 -12.10 12.13 35.21
N LEU A 84 -10.91 12.36 34.65
CA LEU A 84 -10.51 13.68 34.09
C LEU A 84 -11.35 14.08 32.90
N ILE A 85 -11.59 13.15 31.96
CA ILE A 85 -12.44 13.38 30.78
C ILE A 85 -13.86 13.71 31.25
N LYS A 86 -14.45 12.92 32.12
CA LYS A 86 -15.77 13.20 32.70
C LYS A 86 -15.82 14.59 33.33
N LYS A 87 -14.86 14.92 34.20
CA LYS A 87 -14.78 16.22 34.85
C LYS A 87 -14.69 17.40 33.84
N ARG A 88 -14.02 17.23 32.71
CA ARG A 88 -13.78 18.33 31.76
C ARG A 88 -14.89 18.51 30.73
N PHE A 89 -15.61 17.44 30.38
CA PHE A 89 -16.53 17.42 29.28
C PHE A 89 -18.00 17.18 29.66
N SER A 90 -18.31 16.74 30.89
CA SER A 90 -19.69 16.44 31.29
C SER A 90 -20.61 17.67 31.37
N ASP A 91 -20.02 18.84 31.53
CA ASP A 91 -20.79 20.10 31.58
C ASP A 91 -21.21 20.63 30.19
N ILE A 92 -20.73 20.02 29.13
CA ILE A 92 -21.12 20.43 27.78
C ILE A 92 -22.53 19.86 27.49
N PRO A 93 -23.54 20.73 27.29
CA PRO A 93 -24.90 20.26 27.14
C PRO A 93 -25.11 19.52 25.82
N ALA A 94 -25.93 18.48 25.85
CA ALA A 94 -26.46 17.88 24.63
C ALA A 94 -27.35 18.88 23.89
N GLN A 95 -27.23 18.91 22.56
CA GLN A 95 -28.04 19.81 21.74
C GLN A 95 -29.43 19.20 21.53
N PRO A 96 -30.53 19.83 22.01
CA PRO A 96 -31.87 19.35 21.75
C PRO A 96 -32.19 19.46 20.26
N ASN A 97 -32.89 18.47 19.71
CA ASN A 97 -33.25 18.39 18.29
C ASN A 97 -32.06 18.51 17.32
N ALA A 98 -30.93 17.97 17.71
CA ALA A 98 -29.70 17.98 16.95
C ALA A 98 -29.92 17.46 15.50
N ALA A 99 -29.35 18.15 14.51
CA ALA A 99 -29.41 17.73 13.12
C ALA A 99 -28.77 16.36 12.94
N LYS A 100 -29.47 15.46 12.24
CA LYS A 100 -28.89 14.15 11.91
C LYS A 100 -27.74 14.35 10.92
N ARG A 101 -26.68 13.53 11.06
CA ARG A 101 -25.62 13.46 10.07
C ARG A 101 -26.19 12.80 8.80
N GLU A 102 -26.03 13.50 7.70
CA GLU A 102 -26.47 13.03 6.38
C GLU A 102 -25.26 12.48 5.62
N TYR A 103 -25.45 11.35 4.94
CA TYR A 103 -24.51 10.80 3.99
C TYR A 103 -25.05 11.05 2.58
N TYR A 104 -24.27 11.69 1.74
CA TYR A 104 -24.69 12.07 0.40
C TYR A 104 -24.40 10.92 -0.57
N PRO A 105 -25.41 10.49 -1.39
CA PRO A 105 -25.19 9.46 -2.38
C PRO A 105 -24.28 9.93 -3.51
N VAL A 106 -23.54 9.01 -4.09
CA VAL A 106 -22.84 9.19 -5.36
C VAL A 106 -23.59 8.45 -6.45
N ASN A 107 -23.89 9.16 -7.54
CA ASN A 107 -24.66 8.61 -8.65
C ASN A 107 -23.91 7.51 -9.39
N ASP A 108 -24.63 6.49 -9.81
CA ASP A 108 -24.14 5.50 -10.77
C ASP A 108 -24.07 6.09 -12.18
N ASN A 109 -23.18 5.56 -13.01
CA ASN A 109 -23.10 5.89 -14.43
C ASN A 109 -23.09 4.62 -15.27
N GLN A 110 -23.85 4.63 -16.36
CA GLN A 110 -23.89 3.52 -17.32
C GLN A 110 -22.72 3.60 -18.30
N GLU A 111 -22.48 4.80 -18.86
CA GLU A 111 -21.36 5.07 -19.74
C GLU A 111 -20.14 5.52 -18.95
N PRO A 112 -18.93 5.15 -19.36
CA PRO A 112 -17.71 5.58 -18.70
C PRO A 112 -17.58 7.12 -18.67
N ILE A 113 -17.28 7.68 -17.50
CA ILE A 113 -16.88 9.08 -17.34
C ILE A 113 -15.39 9.13 -17.61
N VAL A 114 -14.98 9.84 -18.64
CA VAL A 114 -13.56 10.00 -19.00
C VAL A 114 -13.17 11.46 -18.92
N LEU A 115 -12.04 11.73 -18.29
CA LEU A 115 -11.54 13.07 -18.01
C LEU A 115 -10.05 13.13 -18.36
N VAL A 116 -9.64 14.17 -19.05
CA VAL A 116 -8.24 14.41 -19.41
C VAL A 116 -7.83 15.82 -18.98
N ALA A 117 -6.75 15.93 -18.23
CA ALA A 117 -6.23 17.23 -17.81
C ALA A 117 -4.72 17.30 -17.93
N ARG A 118 -4.23 18.54 -18.01
CA ARG A 118 -2.79 18.88 -18.04
C ARG A 118 -2.48 19.93 -17.00
N ASP A 119 -1.26 19.86 -16.48
CA ASP A 119 -0.73 20.88 -15.59
C ASP A 119 0.79 21.02 -15.78
N LYS A 120 1.31 22.25 -15.63
CA LYS A 120 2.74 22.57 -15.82
C LYS A 120 3.65 21.92 -14.77
N GLU A 121 3.12 21.70 -13.57
CA GLU A 121 3.88 21.11 -12.45
C GLU A 121 3.71 19.59 -12.36
N GLN A 122 2.88 18.99 -13.23
CA GLN A 122 2.76 17.53 -13.28
C GLN A 122 3.99 16.93 -13.94
N PRO A 123 4.74 16.03 -13.24
CA PRO A 123 6.02 15.54 -13.76
C PRO A 123 5.88 14.33 -14.70
N TYR A 124 4.74 13.62 -14.68
CA TYR A 124 4.54 12.37 -15.44
C TYR A 124 3.07 12.19 -15.85
N VAL A 125 2.84 11.28 -16.78
CA VAL A 125 1.47 10.90 -17.20
C VAL A 125 0.95 9.83 -16.28
N GLN A 126 -0.14 10.14 -15.56
CA GLN A 126 -0.79 9.23 -14.63
C GLN A 126 -2.27 9.07 -14.98
N THR A 127 -2.75 7.84 -14.95
CA THR A 127 -4.16 7.53 -15.19
C THR A 127 -4.72 6.80 -13.98
N PHE A 128 -5.89 7.25 -13.52
CA PHE A 128 -6.71 6.61 -12.51
C PHE A 128 -7.91 5.94 -13.21
N ILE A 129 -8.16 4.70 -12.86
CA ILE A 129 -9.27 3.90 -13.37
C ILE A 129 -10.08 3.46 -12.18
N PHE A 130 -11.25 4.04 -11.98
CA PHE A 130 -12.16 3.72 -10.88
C PHE A 130 -13.31 2.87 -11.39
N ASN A 131 -13.57 1.76 -10.72
CA ASN A 131 -14.77 0.94 -10.87
C ASN A 131 -15.56 1.10 -9.57
N LYS A 132 -16.54 2.02 -9.59
CA LYS A 132 -17.35 2.34 -8.40
C LYS A 132 -18.28 1.19 -8.05
N HIS A 133 -18.35 0.87 -6.76
CA HIS A 133 -19.32 -0.08 -6.22
C HIS A 133 -19.92 0.43 -4.91
N GLN A 134 -20.92 -0.25 -4.41
CA GLN A 134 -21.61 0.15 -3.18
C GLN A 134 -20.69 -0.07 -1.97
N ALA A 135 -20.49 0.97 -1.16
CA ALA A 135 -19.80 0.84 0.12
C ALA A 135 -20.63 -0.01 1.09
N THR A 136 -19.96 -0.81 1.92
CA THR A 136 -20.64 -1.51 3.01
C THR A 136 -21.20 -0.49 4.01
N PRO A 137 -22.51 -0.53 4.32
CA PRO A 137 -23.10 0.39 5.28
C PRO A 137 -22.36 0.36 6.62
N ARG A 138 -22.17 1.53 7.25
CA ARG A 138 -21.44 1.68 8.50
C ARG A 138 -21.93 0.72 9.59
N GLU A 139 -23.23 0.54 9.72
CA GLU A 139 -23.88 -0.33 10.69
C GLU A 139 -23.62 -1.82 10.46
N GLU A 140 -23.21 -2.20 9.26
CA GLU A 140 -22.94 -3.58 8.85
C GLU A 140 -21.46 -3.95 8.94
N LYS A 141 -20.56 -3.00 9.23
CA LYS A 141 -19.11 -3.27 9.22
C LYS A 141 -18.62 -4.02 10.47
N ASN A 142 -19.19 -3.80 11.66
CA ASN A 142 -18.65 -4.33 12.92
C ASN A 142 -18.99 -5.82 13.16
N ASN A 143 -18.46 -6.69 12.29
CA ASN A 143 -18.65 -8.13 12.43
C ASN A 143 -17.53 -8.91 11.69
N VAL A 144 -17.50 -10.25 11.90
CA VAL A 144 -16.51 -11.14 11.27
C VAL A 144 -16.67 -11.22 9.74
N GLY A 145 -17.89 -11.06 9.22
CA GLY A 145 -18.12 -11.04 7.77
C GLY A 145 -17.38 -9.90 7.07
N TYR A 146 -17.33 -8.74 7.69
CA TYR A 146 -16.57 -7.60 7.18
C TYR A 146 -15.05 -7.87 7.21
N LEU A 147 -14.52 -8.50 8.27
CA LEU A 147 -13.11 -8.92 8.31
C LEU A 147 -12.78 -9.93 7.19
N MET A 148 -13.73 -10.83 6.87
CA MET A 148 -13.55 -11.78 5.77
C MET A 148 -13.57 -11.09 4.40
N GLN A 149 -14.43 -10.09 4.23
CA GLN A 149 -14.49 -9.28 3.01
C GLN A 149 -13.19 -8.49 2.82
N ASP A 150 -12.70 -7.80 3.86
CA ASP A 150 -11.44 -7.04 3.85
C ASP A 150 -10.25 -7.96 3.52
N TYR A 151 -10.18 -9.13 4.17
CA TYR A 151 -9.20 -10.17 3.84
C TYR A 151 -9.25 -10.55 2.35
N ALA A 152 -10.43 -10.84 1.82
CA ALA A 152 -10.58 -11.28 0.44
C ALA A 152 -10.19 -10.19 -0.56
N VAL A 153 -10.62 -8.95 -0.34
CA VAL A 153 -10.30 -7.81 -1.20
C VAL A 153 -8.79 -7.48 -1.14
N THR A 154 -8.19 -7.55 0.04
CA THR A 154 -6.73 -7.41 0.20
C THR A 154 -5.98 -8.45 -0.63
N LEU A 155 -6.40 -9.71 -0.61
CA LEU A 155 -5.73 -10.75 -1.42
C LEU A 155 -5.95 -10.56 -2.92
N ILE A 156 -7.13 -10.15 -3.35
CA ILE A 156 -7.44 -9.83 -4.76
C ILE A 156 -6.48 -8.75 -5.27
N THR A 157 -6.38 -7.64 -4.56
CA THR A 157 -5.49 -6.54 -4.94
C THR A 157 -4.02 -6.94 -4.92
N ASN A 158 -3.58 -7.73 -3.93
CA ASN A 158 -2.21 -8.24 -3.84
C ASN A 158 -1.86 -9.17 -5.02
N MET A 159 -2.75 -10.10 -5.38
CA MET A 159 -2.53 -10.99 -6.52
C MET A 159 -2.48 -10.23 -7.84
N LEU A 160 -3.36 -9.26 -8.04
CA LEU A 160 -3.33 -8.45 -9.26
C LEU A 160 -2.08 -7.56 -9.31
N ASN A 161 -1.69 -6.96 -8.18
CA ASN A 161 -0.46 -6.17 -8.10
C ASN A 161 0.80 -7.00 -8.36
N ALA A 162 0.82 -8.26 -7.96
CA ALA A 162 1.90 -9.19 -8.32
C ALA A 162 1.99 -9.39 -9.85
N ARG A 163 0.86 -9.61 -10.55
CA ARG A 163 0.84 -9.68 -12.02
C ARG A 163 1.32 -8.39 -12.68
N LEU A 164 0.89 -7.22 -12.16
CA LEU A 164 1.32 -5.92 -12.67
C LEU A 164 2.83 -5.71 -12.47
N ASN A 165 3.40 -6.16 -11.36
CA ASN A 165 4.83 -6.07 -11.09
C ASN A 165 5.66 -7.00 -11.99
N GLU A 166 5.15 -8.17 -12.34
CA GLU A 166 5.81 -9.06 -13.32
C GLU A 166 6.01 -8.37 -14.68
N LEU A 167 5.05 -7.56 -15.11
CA LEU A 167 5.13 -6.82 -16.38
C LEU A 167 6.16 -5.67 -16.36
N LEU A 168 6.67 -5.29 -15.19
CA LEU A 168 7.78 -4.33 -15.07
C LEU A 168 9.16 -4.97 -15.31
N GLN A 169 9.24 -6.30 -15.25
CA GLN A 169 10.52 -7.02 -15.35
C GLN A 169 10.85 -7.47 -16.78
N VAL A 170 10.07 -7.06 -17.79
CA VAL A 170 10.39 -7.30 -19.20
C VAL A 170 11.34 -6.23 -19.75
N ALA A 171 12.07 -6.52 -20.81
CA ALA A 171 13.05 -5.61 -21.41
C ALA A 171 12.46 -4.23 -21.80
N ASN A 172 11.19 -4.20 -22.21
CA ASN A 172 10.47 -2.95 -22.49
C ASN A 172 9.11 -2.96 -21.79
N PRO A 173 9.07 -2.58 -20.48
CA PRO A 173 7.83 -2.62 -19.72
C PRO A 173 6.80 -1.64 -20.30
N PRO A 174 5.49 -2.00 -20.25
CA PRO A 174 4.42 -1.19 -20.89
C PRO A 174 4.15 0.12 -20.13
N TYR A 175 4.59 0.24 -18.89
CA TYR A 175 4.41 1.42 -18.02
C TYR A 175 5.62 1.59 -17.09
N ILE A 176 5.64 2.67 -16.32
CA ILE A 176 6.67 2.95 -15.31
C ILE A 176 6.25 2.36 -13.95
N TYR A 177 4.96 2.43 -13.64
CA TYR A 177 4.39 1.94 -12.40
C TYR A 177 2.91 1.63 -12.60
N ALA A 178 2.42 0.58 -11.97
CA ALA A 178 0.99 0.29 -11.90
C ALA A 178 0.64 -0.36 -10.55
N THR A 179 -0.55 -0.08 -10.04
CA THR A 179 -1.07 -0.67 -8.81
C THR A 179 -2.59 -0.67 -8.80
N THR A 180 -3.18 -1.55 -7.99
CA THR A 180 -4.60 -1.58 -7.70
C THR A 180 -4.86 -1.61 -6.20
N TYR A 181 -5.97 -1.03 -5.79
CA TYR A 181 -6.48 -1.07 -4.42
C TYR A 181 -8.00 -0.87 -4.43
N ASP A 182 -8.65 -1.14 -3.32
CA ASP A 182 -10.07 -0.87 -3.10
C ASP A 182 -10.22 -0.02 -1.84
N ASP A 183 -10.96 1.11 -1.93
CA ASP A 183 -11.14 2.07 -0.84
C ASP A 183 -12.32 3.01 -1.14
N ASP A 184 -12.63 3.90 -0.21
CA ASP A 184 -13.59 4.99 -0.41
C ASP A 184 -13.39 5.67 -1.78
N PHE A 185 -14.46 5.88 -2.56
CA PHE A 185 -14.37 6.70 -3.77
C PHE A 185 -14.12 8.16 -3.39
N PHE A 186 -12.84 8.55 -3.29
CA PHE A 186 -12.34 9.82 -2.73
C PHE A 186 -12.74 10.02 -1.27
N VAL A 187 -13.81 10.80 -1.04
CA VAL A 187 -14.31 11.19 0.29
C VAL A 187 -15.75 10.72 0.51
N ALA A 188 -16.30 9.98 -0.43
CA ALA A 188 -17.68 9.52 -0.38
C ALA A 188 -17.82 8.34 0.58
N LYS A 189 -18.70 8.44 1.58
CA LYS A 189 -18.97 7.35 2.53
C LYS A 189 -20.07 6.37 2.08
N THR A 190 -20.57 6.56 0.86
CA THR A 190 -21.66 5.74 0.29
C THR A 190 -21.24 5.02 -0.98
N LYS A 191 -19.97 5.20 -1.38
CA LYS A 191 -19.44 4.61 -2.60
C LYS A 191 -17.95 4.32 -2.42
N ASP A 192 -17.59 3.07 -2.64
CA ASP A 192 -16.21 2.62 -2.75
C ASP A 192 -15.83 2.50 -4.22
N ALA A 193 -14.54 2.32 -4.49
CA ALA A 193 -14.05 2.07 -5.84
C ALA A 193 -12.85 1.13 -5.84
N PHE A 194 -12.96 0.08 -6.64
CA PHE A 194 -11.79 -0.67 -7.06
C PHE A 194 -11.00 0.20 -8.05
N THR A 195 -9.82 0.61 -7.64
CA THR A 195 -9.03 1.63 -8.32
C THR A 195 -7.75 1.04 -8.90
N GLY A 196 -7.54 1.23 -10.20
CA GLY A 196 -6.26 1.03 -10.87
C GLY A 196 -5.55 2.36 -11.07
N ILE A 197 -4.25 2.40 -10.80
CA ILE A 197 -3.38 3.54 -11.11
C ILE A 197 -2.28 3.05 -12.04
N VAL A 198 -2.02 3.80 -13.11
CA VAL A 198 -0.88 3.55 -13.98
C VAL A 198 -0.13 4.85 -14.28
N VAL A 199 1.19 4.81 -14.14
CA VAL A 199 2.10 5.87 -14.60
C VAL A 199 2.70 5.40 -15.92
N CYS A 200 2.33 6.10 -16.98
CA CYS A 200 2.67 5.73 -18.35
C CYS A 200 4.00 6.36 -18.80
N LYS A 201 4.65 5.73 -19.76
CA LYS A 201 5.72 6.36 -20.53
C LYS A 201 5.12 7.40 -21.47
N GLU A 202 5.78 8.52 -21.66
CA GLU A 202 5.28 9.62 -22.51
C GLU A 202 5.14 9.23 -24.00
N ASP A 203 5.94 8.30 -24.45
CA ASP A 203 5.95 7.79 -25.84
C ASP A 203 4.98 6.63 -26.09
N ASN A 204 4.34 6.10 -25.02
CA ASN A 204 3.45 4.93 -25.13
C ASN A 204 2.32 4.92 -24.08
N ILE A 205 1.57 6.01 -24.02
CA ILE A 205 0.52 6.21 -22.98
C ILE A 205 -0.61 5.19 -23.12
N GLU A 206 -1.09 4.98 -24.34
CA GLU A 206 -2.24 4.09 -24.59
C GLU A 206 -1.91 2.63 -24.27
N GLU A 207 -0.69 2.17 -24.53
CA GLU A 207 -0.26 0.82 -24.17
C GLU A 207 -0.22 0.64 -22.64
N GLY A 208 0.28 1.64 -21.90
CA GLY A 208 0.25 1.61 -20.43
C GLY A 208 -1.16 1.46 -19.89
N ILE A 209 -2.11 2.26 -20.39
CA ILE A 209 -3.52 2.21 -19.99
C ILE A 209 -4.16 0.89 -20.42
N SER A 210 -3.97 0.46 -21.64
CA SER A 210 -4.58 -0.80 -22.13
C SER A 210 -4.04 -2.02 -21.41
N THR A 211 -2.78 -2.01 -21.00
CA THR A 211 -2.17 -3.13 -20.29
C THR A 211 -2.78 -3.30 -18.89
N ILE A 212 -2.92 -2.23 -18.07
CA ILE A 212 -3.58 -2.37 -16.78
C ILE A 212 -5.06 -2.76 -16.94
N LEU A 213 -5.76 -2.21 -17.93
CA LEU A 213 -7.13 -2.59 -18.24
C LEU A 213 -7.25 -4.07 -18.62
N ARG A 214 -6.34 -4.60 -19.45
CA ARG A 214 -6.30 -6.03 -19.81
C ARG A 214 -6.09 -6.91 -18.58
N GLU A 215 -5.21 -6.54 -17.66
CA GLU A 215 -4.97 -7.35 -16.45
C GLU A 215 -6.16 -7.32 -15.49
N ILE A 216 -6.80 -6.16 -15.32
CA ILE A 216 -8.06 -6.05 -14.55
C ILE A 216 -9.16 -6.92 -15.20
N GLU A 217 -9.34 -6.81 -16.51
CA GLU A 217 -10.34 -7.59 -17.25
C GLU A 217 -10.02 -9.08 -17.27
N ARG A 218 -8.75 -9.47 -17.38
CA ARG A 218 -8.28 -10.85 -17.27
C ARG A 218 -8.63 -11.45 -15.90
N ALA A 219 -8.38 -10.69 -14.82
CA ALA A 219 -8.74 -11.11 -13.46
C ALA A 219 -10.28 -11.23 -13.30
N ARG A 220 -11.04 -10.32 -13.90
CA ARG A 220 -12.51 -10.39 -13.89
C ARG A 220 -13.04 -11.61 -14.64
N GLN A 221 -12.51 -11.93 -15.83
CA GLN A 221 -13.00 -13.02 -16.68
C GLN A 221 -12.56 -14.41 -16.21
N PHE A 222 -11.31 -14.55 -15.84
CA PHE A 222 -10.69 -15.85 -15.56
C PHE A 222 -10.35 -16.06 -14.09
N GLY A 223 -10.38 -15.00 -13.28
CA GLY A 223 -9.99 -15.06 -11.86
C GLY A 223 -8.50 -15.22 -11.64
N PHE A 224 -8.19 -15.67 -10.44
CA PHE A 224 -6.84 -16.01 -9.96
C PHE A 224 -6.69 -17.51 -9.85
N THR A 225 -5.44 -17.98 -9.96
CA THR A 225 -5.09 -19.39 -9.82
C THR A 225 -4.94 -19.78 -8.34
N GLU A 226 -5.01 -21.09 -8.05
CA GLU A 226 -4.79 -21.59 -6.70
C GLU A 226 -3.37 -21.30 -6.18
N THR A 227 -2.39 -21.29 -7.07
CA THR A 227 -0.98 -20.99 -6.72
C THR A 227 -0.77 -19.53 -6.36
N GLU A 228 -1.36 -18.59 -7.10
CA GLU A 228 -1.38 -17.16 -6.72
C GLU A 228 -2.03 -16.97 -5.36
N TYR A 229 -3.22 -17.55 -5.17
CA TYR A 229 -3.96 -17.46 -3.91
C TYR A 229 -3.18 -18.05 -2.74
N SER A 230 -2.56 -19.21 -2.92
CA SER A 230 -1.76 -19.84 -1.86
C SER A 230 -0.59 -18.95 -1.40
N ARG A 231 0.09 -18.29 -2.35
CA ARG A 231 1.16 -17.34 -2.04
C ARG A 231 0.65 -16.08 -1.35
N ALA A 232 -0.39 -15.45 -1.90
CA ALA A 232 -0.97 -14.24 -1.31
C ALA A 232 -1.48 -14.51 0.11
N ARG A 233 -2.12 -15.66 0.34
CA ARG A 233 -2.55 -16.12 1.67
C ARG A 233 -1.37 -16.33 2.61
N ALA A 234 -0.33 -17.01 2.16
CA ALA A 234 0.87 -17.24 2.98
C ALA A 234 1.53 -15.91 3.40
N GLU A 235 1.61 -14.96 2.48
CA GLU A 235 2.15 -13.63 2.74
C GLU A 235 1.29 -12.83 3.72
N TYR A 236 -0.03 -12.84 3.56
CA TYR A 236 -0.96 -12.20 4.48
C TYR A 236 -0.84 -12.79 5.90
N LEU A 237 -0.86 -14.13 6.01
CA LEU A 237 -0.74 -14.82 7.30
C LEU A 237 0.61 -14.55 7.96
N ARG A 238 1.69 -14.46 7.19
CA ARG A 238 3.01 -14.08 7.69
C ARG A 238 3.02 -12.65 8.28
N HIS A 239 2.39 -11.68 7.59
CA HIS A 239 2.27 -10.33 8.11
C HIS A 239 1.46 -10.29 9.41
N LEU A 240 0.35 -11.02 9.44
CA LEU A 240 -0.52 -11.12 10.61
C LEU A 240 0.21 -11.79 11.79
N GLU A 241 0.98 -12.86 11.53
CA GLU A 241 1.82 -13.51 12.54
C GLU A 241 2.86 -12.56 13.10
N SER A 242 3.56 -11.82 12.24
CA SER A 242 4.56 -10.82 12.67
C SER A 242 3.91 -9.73 13.53
N ALA A 243 2.75 -9.22 13.15
CA ALA A 243 1.99 -8.25 13.94
C ALA A 243 1.57 -8.82 15.32
N PHE A 244 1.16 -10.09 15.36
CA PHE A 244 0.82 -10.79 16.60
C PHE A 244 2.05 -10.98 17.51
N GLN A 245 3.20 -11.38 16.96
CA GLN A 245 4.45 -11.52 17.73
C GLN A 245 4.94 -10.17 18.31
N GLU A 246 4.75 -9.09 17.55
CA GLU A 246 5.16 -7.73 17.96
C GLU A 246 4.09 -6.96 18.76
N ARG A 247 2.97 -7.58 19.14
CA ARG A 247 1.83 -6.91 19.78
C ARG A 247 2.20 -6.08 21.00
N ASP A 248 3.14 -6.58 21.84
CA ASP A 248 3.59 -5.91 23.05
C ASP A 248 4.61 -4.77 22.77
N LYS A 249 5.04 -4.63 21.51
CA LYS A 249 5.95 -3.58 21.03
C LYS A 249 5.25 -2.61 20.05
N ARG A 250 3.94 -2.74 19.89
CA ARG A 250 3.14 -1.90 18.98
C ARG A 250 3.12 -0.45 19.49
N LYS A 251 3.27 0.51 18.55
CA LYS A 251 3.25 1.94 18.87
C LYS A 251 1.83 2.40 19.24
N ASN A 252 1.74 3.34 20.20
CA ASN A 252 0.47 3.94 20.61
C ASN A 252 -0.32 4.54 19.44
N GLU A 253 0.35 5.18 18.51
CA GLU A 253 -0.26 5.75 17.29
C GLU A 253 -1.08 4.72 16.50
N SER A 254 -0.62 3.48 16.41
CA SER A 254 -1.35 2.42 15.71
C SER A 254 -2.68 2.08 16.37
N TYR A 255 -2.72 2.08 17.70
CA TYR A 255 -3.97 1.90 18.47
C TYR A 255 -4.91 3.09 18.29
N VAL A 256 -4.37 4.31 18.33
CA VAL A 256 -5.19 5.52 18.10
C VAL A 256 -5.86 5.47 16.73
N LYS A 257 -5.12 5.13 15.67
CA LYS A 257 -5.67 4.99 14.31
C LYS A 257 -6.79 3.95 14.23
N GLU A 258 -6.59 2.80 14.88
CA GLU A 258 -7.57 1.71 14.93
C GLU A 258 -8.87 2.14 15.64
N TYR A 259 -8.77 2.77 16.81
CA TYR A 259 -9.93 3.23 17.55
C TYR A 259 -10.66 4.41 16.90
N VAL A 260 -9.91 5.33 16.27
CA VAL A 260 -10.51 6.44 15.50
C VAL A 260 -11.28 5.89 14.29
N ARG A 261 -10.73 4.92 13.55
CA ARG A 261 -11.41 4.27 12.43
C ARG A 261 -12.68 3.54 12.89
N HIS A 262 -12.61 2.82 13.99
CA HIS A 262 -13.82 2.22 14.59
C HIS A 262 -14.88 3.27 14.93
N PHE A 263 -14.48 4.37 15.57
CA PHE A 263 -15.42 5.46 15.93
C PHE A 263 -16.07 6.09 14.68
N LEU A 264 -15.29 6.35 13.63
CA LEU A 264 -15.77 7.00 12.43
C LEU A 264 -16.57 6.06 11.52
N ASP A 265 -16.06 4.87 11.28
CA ASP A 265 -16.54 3.97 10.24
C ASP A 265 -17.13 2.65 10.79
N ASN A 266 -17.11 2.47 12.11
CA ASN A 266 -17.63 1.27 12.81
C ASN A 266 -16.93 -0.04 12.36
N GLU A 267 -15.70 0.05 11.86
CA GLU A 267 -14.93 -1.14 11.52
C GLU A 267 -14.57 -1.98 12.74
N PRO A 268 -14.43 -3.30 12.61
CA PRO A 268 -14.12 -4.16 13.76
C PRO A 268 -12.77 -3.82 14.40
N ILE A 269 -12.72 -3.89 15.72
CA ILE A 269 -11.48 -3.78 16.51
C ILE A 269 -11.33 -5.01 17.42
N PRO A 270 -11.16 -6.22 16.87
CA PRO A 270 -11.03 -7.43 17.68
C PRO A 270 -9.76 -7.44 18.53
N GLY A 271 -8.80 -6.60 18.19
CA GLY A 271 -7.42 -6.66 18.67
C GLY A 271 -6.63 -7.76 17.98
N ILE A 272 -5.33 -7.55 17.80
CA ILE A 272 -4.47 -8.41 16.97
C ILE A 272 -4.47 -9.89 17.39
N ALA A 273 -4.64 -10.20 18.68
CA ALA A 273 -4.66 -11.59 19.17
C ALA A 273 -5.92 -12.34 18.70
N ASN A 274 -7.08 -11.68 18.73
CA ASN A 274 -8.32 -12.27 18.24
C ASN A 274 -8.33 -12.30 16.71
N GLU A 275 -7.87 -11.25 16.06
CA GLU A 275 -7.76 -11.18 14.59
C GLU A 275 -6.86 -12.30 14.07
N TYR A 276 -5.68 -12.51 14.68
CA TYR A 276 -4.80 -13.62 14.38
C TYR A 276 -5.51 -14.99 14.50
N THR A 277 -6.26 -15.19 15.57
CA THR A 277 -7.00 -16.43 15.80
C THR A 277 -8.10 -16.63 14.74
N ILE A 278 -8.92 -15.59 14.53
CA ILE A 278 -10.05 -15.62 13.59
C ILE A 278 -9.56 -15.89 12.17
N ILE A 279 -8.60 -15.13 11.70
CA ILE A 279 -8.11 -15.24 10.31
C ILE A 279 -7.44 -16.61 10.08
N ASN A 280 -6.61 -17.10 11.01
CA ASN A 280 -6.02 -18.43 10.87
C ASN A 280 -7.04 -19.57 10.84
N GLN A 281 -8.20 -19.40 11.46
CA GLN A 281 -9.29 -20.39 11.38
C GLN A 281 -10.08 -20.30 10.07
N ILE A 282 -10.27 -19.09 9.55
CA ILE A 282 -11.15 -18.83 8.41
C ILE A 282 -10.40 -18.96 7.08
N ALA A 283 -9.19 -18.42 6.98
CA ALA A 283 -8.45 -18.36 5.72
C ALA A 283 -8.30 -19.72 5.00
N PRO A 284 -8.06 -20.85 5.68
CA PRO A 284 -8.00 -22.15 5.03
C PRO A 284 -9.32 -22.61 4.41
N ALA A 285 -10.45 -22.10 4.90
CA ALA A 285 -11.78 -22.49 4.43
C ALA A 285 -12.30 -21.65 3.27
N ILE A 286 -11.66 -20.52 2.95
CA ILE A 286 -12.05 -19.65 1.84
C ILE A 286 -11.37 -20.19 0.55
N PRO A 287 -12.12 -20.66 -0.46
CA PRO A 287 -11.55 -21.09 -1.73
C PRO A 287 -11.25 -19.91 -2.64
N VAL A 288 -10.29 -20.05 -3.56
CA VAL A 288 -9.97 -19.02 -4.57
C VAL A 288 -11.19 -18.62 -5.41
N THR A 289 -12.12 -19.55 -5.63
CA THR A 289 -13.35 -19.28 -6.37
C THR A 289 -14.24 -18.23 -5.71
N ALA A 290 -14.22 -18.11 -4.37
CA ALA A 290 -14.94 -17.06 -3.66
C ALA A 290 -14.32 -15.68 -3.94
N LEU A 291 -12.99 -15.58 -3.96
CA LEU A 291 -12.29 -14.34 -4.33
C LEU A 291 -12.56 -13.97 -5.78
N ASN A 292 -12.61 -14.96 -6.69
CA ASN A 292 -12.90 -14.73 -8.10
C ASN A 292 -14.34 -14.19 -8.30
N GLN A 293 -15.31 -14.62 -7.50
CA GLN A 293 -16.66 -14.05 -7.51
C GLN A 293 -16.67 -12.61 -6.99
N ILE A 294 -15.90 -12.31 -5.94
CA ILE A 294 -15.76 -10.93 -5.43
C ILE A 294 -15.14 -10.02 -6.50
N MET A 295 -14.09 -10.46 -7.18
CA MET A 295 -13.45 -9.69 -8.26
C MET A 295 -14.46 -9.29 -9.35
N GLN A 296 -15.40 -10.18 -9.71
CA GLN A 296 -16.48 -9.89 -10.68
C GLN A 296 -17.49 -8.86 -10.16
N GLN A 297 -17.63 -8.73 -8.84
CA GLN A 297 -18.49 -7.71 -8.22
C GLN A 297 -17.79 -6.35 -8.11
N LEU A 298 -16.48 -6.34 -7.87
CA LEU A 298 -15.67 -5.12 -7.79
C LEU A 298 -15.55 -4.41 -9.15
N VAL A 299 -15.48 -5.17 -10.24
CA VAL A 299 -15.31 -4.65 -11.60
C VAL A 299 -16.48 -5.06 -12.47
N THR A 300 -17.38 -4.11 -12.75
CA THR A 300 -18.59 -4.30 -13.55
C THR A 300 -18.51 -3.56 -14.89
N ASP A 301 -19.51 -3.72 -15.74
CA ASP A 301 -19.58 -3.04 -17.03
C ASP A 301 -20.02 -1.58 -16.94
N SER A 302 -20.54 -1.17 -15.79
CA SER A 302 -20.97 0.21 -15.48
C SER A 302 -20.11 0.81 -14.37
N ASN A 303 -20.40 2.04 -13.98
CA ASN A 303 -19.76 2.74 -12.87
C ASN A 303 -18.25 3.01 -13.06
N GLN A 304 -17.78 3.02 -14.29
CA GLN A 304 -16.39 3.27 -14.60
C GLN A 304 -16.08 4.76 -14.75
N VAL A 305 -14.99 5.22 -14.13
CA VAL A 305 -14.45 6.58 -14.27
C VAL A 305 -12.98 6.46 -14.59
N VAL A 306 -12.54 7.14 -15.65
CA VAL A 306 -11.12 7.18 -16.03
C VAL A 306 -10.65 8.63 -16.04
N ALA A 307 -9.62 8.93 -15.27
CA ALA A 307 -9.08 10.26 -15.15
C ALA A 307 -7.58 10.25 -15.49
N LEU A 308 -7.21 10.83 -16.64
CA LEU A 308 -5.85 10.95 -17.12
C LEU A 308 -5.31 12.34 -16.79
N PHE A 309 -4.15 12.37 -16.18
CA PHE A 309 -3.46 13.58 -15.77
C PHE A 309 -2.01 13.57 -16.26
N GLY A 310 -1.63 14.58 -17.02
CA GLY A 310 -0.31 14.65 -17.63
C GLY A 310 0.33 16.02 -17.60
N PRO A 311 1.64 16.12 -17.92
CA PRO A 311 2.35 17.38 -17.98
C PRO A 311 1.86 18.26 -19.16
N GLU A 312 1.87 19.59 -18.94
CA GLU A 312 1.76 20.57 -20.02
C GLU A 312 3.17 20.77 -20.61
N LYS A 313 3.52 19.90 -21.58
CA LYS A 313 4.85 19.82 -22.19
C LYS A 313 4.72 19.91 -23.71
N GLU A 314 5.56 20.71 -24.33
CA GLU A 314 5.63 20.81 -25.81
C GLU A 314 5.99 19.46 -26.43
N GLY A 315 5.28 19.10 -27.49
CA GLY A 315 5.46 17.83 -28.18
C GLY A 315 4.79 16.61 -27.53
N LEU A 316 4.27 16.71 -26.30
CA LEU A 316 3.52 15.64 -25.67
C LEU A 316 2.05 15.69 -26.06
N SER A 317 1.56 14.64 -26.71
CA SER A 317 0.14 14.45 -27.01
C SER A 317 -0.47 13.45 -26.04
N LEU A 318 -1.46 13.89 -25.23
CA LEU A 318 -2.27 12.99 -24.43
C LEU A 318 -3.41 12.44 -25.26
N PRO A 319 -3.84 11.17 -25.04
CA PRO A 319 -5.05 10.64 -25.63
C PRO A 319 -6.26 11.52 -25.31
N THR A 320 -7.17 11.63 -26.26
CA THR A 320 -8.45 12.33 -26.05
C THR A 320 -9.39 11.47 -25.20
N GLU A 321 -10.43 12.09 -24.62
CA GLU A 321 -11.49 11.35 -23.90
C GLU A 321 -12.13 10.28 -24.78
N GLU A 322 -12.34 10.55 -26.08
CA GLU A 322 -12.88 9.59 -27.02
C GLU A 322 -11.91 8.45 -27.34
N ALA A 323 -10.62 8.74 -27.45
CA ALA A 323 -9.60 7.69 -27.62
C ALA A 323 -9.58 6.74 -26.42
N ILE A 324 -9.67 7.26 -25.19
CA ILE A 324 -9.74 6.44 -23.98
C ILE A 324 -11.04 5.61 -23.93
N LYS A 325 -12.19 6.18 -24.31
CA LYS A 325 -13.45 5.41 -24.42
C LYS A 325 -13.38 4.28 -25.44
N ASN A 326 -12.71 4.51 -26.59
CA ASN A 326 -12.48 3.47 -27.57
C ASN A 326 -11.56 2.38 -27.02
N LEU A 327 -10.48 2.75 -26.35
CA LEU A 327 -9.57 1.82 -25.68
C LEU A 327 -10.30 0.91 -24.68
N LEU A 328 -11.20 1.48 -23.86
CA LEU A 328 -12.04 0.72 -22.93
C LEU A 328 -12.92 -0.33 -23.65
N LYS A 329 -13.52 0.04 -24.80
CA LYS A 329 -14.33 -0.85 -25.63
C LYS A 329 -13.48 -1.94 -26.30
N GLU A 330 -12.32 -1.57 -26.81
CA GLU A 330 -11.38 -2.51 -27.45
C GLU A 330 -10.92 -3.58 -26.46
N VAL A 331 -10.45 -3.20 -25.27
CA VAL A 331 -10.02 -4.16 -24.25
C VAL A 331 -11.17 -5.08 -23.82
N LYS A 332 -12.39 -4.56 -23.65
CA LYS A 332 -13.56 -5.39 -23.33
C LYS A 332 -13.91 -6.41 -24.41
N SER A 333 -13.67 -6.08 -25.68
CA SER A 333 -13.93 -6.97 -26.82
C SER A 333 -12.76 -7.90 -27.17
N GLU A 334 -11.60 -7.68 -26.57
CA GLU A 334 -10.39 -8.45 -26.81
C GLU A 334 -10.52 -9.88 -26.29
N LYS A 335 -10.11 -10.84 -27.10
CA LYS A 335 -10.10 -12.25 -26.70
C LYS A 335 -8.86 -12.50 -25.81
N LEU A 336 -9.02 -12.26 -24.52
CA LEU A 336 -7.97 -12.51 -23.53
C LEU A 336 -7.80 -14.01 -23.27
N THR A 337 -6.62 -14.37 -22.77
CA THR A 337 -6.30 -15.73 -22.29
C THR A 337 -6.09 -15.72 -20.79
N PRO A 338 -6.36 -16.82 -20.08
CA PRO A 338 -6.07 -16.92 -18.66
C PRO A 338 -4.60 -16.61 -18.35
N TYR A 339 -4.36 -16.06 -17.17
CA TYR A 339 -2.99 -15.89 -16.67
C TYR A 339 -2.35 -17.26 -16.41
N ILE A 340 -1.09 -17.41 -16.81
CA ILE A 340 -0.28 -18.62 -16.58
C ILE A 340 0.74 -18.30 -15.49
N ASP A 341 0.51 -18.88 -14.33
CA ASP A 341 1.42 -18.72 -13.19
C ASP A 341 2.63 -19.66 -13.31
N LYS A 342 3.76 -19.09 -13.68
CA LYS A 342 5.02 -19.82 -13.75
C LYS A 342 5.64 -19.88 -12.35
N VAL A 343 5.65 -21.05 -11.75
CA VAL A 343 6.21 -21.32 -10.43
C VAL A 343 7.33 -22.35 -10.55
N SER A 344 8.42 -22.14 -9.82
CA SER A 344 9.49 -23.12 -9.66
C SER A 344 9.32 -23.84 -8.32
N ASP A 345 9.34 -25.16 -8.33
CA ASP A 345 9.35 -26.02 -7.13
C ASP A 345 10.76 -26.34 -6.62
N GLU A 346 11.80 -25.73 -7.24
CA GLU A 346 13.17 -25.95 -6.82
C GLU A 346 13.46 -25.30 -5.46
N PRO A 347 14.26 -25.95 -4.60
CA PRO A 347 14.73 -25.32 -3.38
C PRO A 347 15.74 -24.21 -3.72
N LEU A 348 15.84 -23.16 -2.89
CA LEU A 348 16.83 -22.09 -3.06
C LEU A 348 18.25 -22.63 -3.23
N MET A 349 18.59 -23.68 -2.50
CA MET A 349 19.85 -24.39 -2.60
C MET A 349 19.60 -25.90 -2.65
N LYS A 350 20.16 -26.60 -3.64
CA LYS A 350 20.05 -28.06 -3.77
C LYS A 350 20.91 -28.79 -2.75
N GLU A 351 22.06 -28.21 -2.42
CA GLU A 351 23.02 -28.78 -1.46
C GLU A 351 23.48 -27.71 -0.47
N ALA A 352 23.55 -28.07 0.79
CA ALA A 352 24.11 -27.20 1.81
C ALA A 352 25.63 -27.02 1.60
N PRO A 353 26.17 -25.80 1.74
CA PRO A 353 27.60 -25.58 1.63
C PRO A 353 28.34 -26.33 2.75
N LYS A 354 29.58 -26.74 2.47
CA LYS A 354 30.43 -27.37 3.48
C LYS A 354 30.70 -26.40 4.61
N GLY A 355 30.21 -26.70 5.80
CA GLY A 355 30.34 -25.84 6.97
C GLY A 355 31.79 -25.64 7.41
N GLY A 356 32.13 -24.44 7.88
CA GLY A 356 33.35 -24.12 8.59
C GLY A 356 33.27 -24.53 10.08
N LYS A 357 34.35 -24.24 10.83
CA LYS A 357 34.43 -24.48 12.28
C LYS A 357 34.55 -23.17 13.03
N ILE A 358 34.00 -23.09 14.24
CA ILE A 358 34.29 -22.02 15.18
C ILE A 358 35.60 -22.36 15.83
N VAL A 359 36.61 -21.47 15.68
CA VAL A 359 37.95 -21.67 16.25
C VAL A 359 38.22 -20.82 17.51
N SER A 360 37.39 -19.80 17.77
CA SER A 360 37.41 -19.01 18.98
C SER A 360 36.06 -18.44 19.32
N GLU A 361 35.73 -18.37 20.61
CA GLU A 361 34.56 -17.70 21.16
C GLU A 361 35.01 -16.78 22.29
N LYS A 362 34.58 -15.51 22.28
CA LYS A 362 34.84 -14.53 23.33
C LYS A 362 33.58 -13.77 23.68
N LYS A 363 33.27 -13.67 24.97
CA LYS A 363 32.17 -12.85 25.48
C LYS A 363 32.70 -11.47 25.88
N ASP A 364 31.92 -10.45 25.60
CA ASP A 364 32.15 -9.08 26.03
C ASP A 364 30.98 -8.63 26.91
N ASP A 365 31.20 -8.56 28.20
CA ASP A 365 30.17 -8.23 29.19
C ASP A 365 29.82 -6.72 29.16
N ILE A 366 30.72 -5.84 28.66
CA ILE A 366 30.46 -4.41 28.58
C ILE A 366 29.39 -4.13 27.51
N PHE A 367 29.51 -4.75 26.34
CA PHE A 367 28.57 -4.58 25.24
C PHE A 367 27.49 -5.68 25.20
N GLY A 368 27.59 -6.69 26.05
CA GLY A 368 26.68 -7.85 26.05
C GLY A 368 26.72 -8.63 24.72
N THR A 369 27.91 -8.80 24.14
CA THR A 369 28.11 -9.45 22.86
C THR A 369 28.91 -10.74 22.99
N THR A 370 28.72 -11.65 22.02
CA THR A 370 29.56 -12.85 21.83
C THR A 370 30.25 -12.72 20.48
N MET A 371 31.56 -12.75 20.45
CA MET A 371 32.37 -12.74 19.24
C MET A 371 32.87 -14.15 18.94
N LEU A 372 32.53 -14.65 17.75
CA LEU A 372 33.02 -15.91 17.21
C LEU A 372 34.06 -15.63 16.12
N THR A 373 35.11 -16.45 16.05
CA THR A 373 36.03 -16.47 14.91
C THR A 373 35.82 -17.79 14.19
N LEU A 374 35.58 -17.73 12.89
CA LEU A 374 35.41 -18.92 12.04
C LEU A 374 36.76 -19.37 11.49
N SER A 375 36.83 -20.63 11.05
CA SER A 375 38.08 -21.24 10.51
C SER A 375 38.63 -20.55 9.25
N ASN A 376 37.80 -19.80 8.53
CA ASN A 376 38.16 -18.97 7.38
C ASN A 376 38.55 -17.53 7.75
N GLY A 377 38.62 -17.21 9.05
CA GLY A 377 39.01 -15.89 9.55
C GLY A 377 37.83 -14.89 9.73
N VAL A 378 36.63 -15.22 9.29
CA VAL A 378 35.47 -14.35 9.49
C VAL A 378 35.14 -14.20 10.97
N LYS A 379 34.91 -12.95 11.40
CA LYS A 379 34.47 -12.62 12.75
C LYS A 379 32.97 -12.40 12.75
N VAL A 380 32.27 -13.10 13.63
CA VAL A 380 30.81 -12.95 13.82
C VAL A 380 30.56 -12.38 15.21
N ILE A 381 29.89 -11.23 15.29
CA ILE A 381 29.52 -10.59 16.54
C ILE A 381 28.01 -10.76 16.72
N ILE A 382 27.62 -11.41 17.80
CA ILE A 382 26.21 -11.69 18.12
C ILE A 382 25.81 -10.86 19.33
N LYS A 383 24.71 -10.14 19.22
CA LYS A 383 24.07 -9.43 20.32
C LYS A 383 22.59 -9.78 20.38
N LYS A 384 22.17 -10.35 21.50
CA LYS A 384 20.75 -10.56 21.78
C LYS A 384 20.14 -9.24 22.28
N THR A 385 18.99 -8.88 21.73
CA THR A 385 18.21 -7.70 22.12
C THR A 385 16.73 -8.08 22.26
N ASP A 386 15.97 -7.23 22.91
CA ASP A 386 14.51 -7.38 23.13
C ASP A 386 13.69 -6.25 22.49
N PHE A 387 14.28 -5.50 21.57
CA PHE A 387 13.62 -4.38 20.88
C PHE A 387 12.47 -4.84 19.99
N LYS A 388 12.66 -6.02 19.37
CA LYS A 388 11.69 -6.69 18.49
C LYS A 388 11.62 -8.17 18.85
N ALA A 389 10.40 -8.74 18.81
CA ALA A 389 10.20 -10.16 19.09
C ALA A 389 10.43 -11.05 17.87
N ASP A 390 10.15 -10.54 16.68
CA ASP A 390 10.16 -11.30 15.42
C ASP A 390 11.14 -10.67 14.40
N GLU A 391 12.37 -10.34 14.85
CA GLU A 391 13.36 -9.75 13.95
C GLU A 391 14.79 -10.20 14.31
N ILE A 392 15.54 -10.63 13.29
CA ILE A 392 16.99 -10.78 13.31
C ILE A 392 17.54 -9.85 12.23
N ARG A 393 18.48 -8.98 12.61
CA ARG A 393 19.23 -8.14 11.68
C ARG A 393 20.65 -8.61 11.54
N MET A 394 21.12 -8.71 10.31
CA MET A 394 22.48 -9.05 9.95
C MET A 394 23.14 -7.88 9.23
N LYS A 395 24.41 -7.63 9.52
CA LYS A 395 25.26 -6.73 8.74
C LYS A 395 26.65 -7.32 8.64
N GLY A 396 27.07 -7.67 7.43
CA GLY A 396 28.45 -7.99 7.10
C GLY A 396 29.15 -6.76 6.51
N VAL A 397 30.40 -6.53 6.86
CA VAL A 397 31.22 -5.41 6.35
C VAL A 397 32.61 -5.91 6.06
N SER A 398 33.12 -5.58 4.87
CA SER A 398 34.55 -5.70 4.56
C SER A 398 35.15 -4.34 4.17
N MET A 399 36.44 -4.19 4.37
CA MET A 399 37.16 -2.98 3.93
C MET A 399 37.51 -3.12 2.46
N GLY A 400 37.25 -2.05 1.70
CA GLY A 400 37.45 -2.03 0.26
C GLY A 400 36.65 -0.89 -0.37
N GLY A 401 35.60 -1.23 -1.08
CA GLY A 401 34.70 -0.27 -1.72
C GLY A 401 35.27 0.32 -3.01
N SER A 402 34.59 1.33 -3.52
CA SER A 402 34.92 1.97 -4.80
C SER A 402 36.34 2.59 -4.81
N SER A 403 36.89 2.94 -3.65
CA SER A 403 38.26 3.50 -3.54
C SER A 403 39.38 2.54 -3.96
N LEU A 404 39.10 1.24 -4.10
CA LEU A 404 40.05 0.24 -4.60
C LEU A 404 40.15 0.21 -6.14
N PHE A 405 39.26 0.89 -6.83
CA PHE A 405 39.14 0.84 -8.27
C PHE A 405 39.51 2.18 -8.89
N PRO A 406 40.04 2.20 -10.11
CA PRO A 406 40.32 3.44 -10.83
C PRO A 406 39.03 4.13 -11.27
N ASP A 407 39.05 5.43 -11.49
CA ASP A 407 37.88 6.25 -11.90
C ASP A 407 37.19 5.70 -13.15
N SER A 408 37.92 5.02 -14.03
CA SER A 408 37.36 4.38 -15.23
C SER A 408 36.38 3.24 -14.95
N GLU A 409 36.41 2.66 -13.76
CA GLU A 409 35.53 1.55 -13.31
C GLU A 409 34.33 2.00 -12.50
N ILE A 410 34.23 3.28 -12.13
CA ILE A 410 33.14 3.80 -11.29
C ILE A 410 31.76 3.55 -11.90
N ILE A 411 31.63 3.63 -13.21
CA ILE A 411 30.34 3.35 -13.90
C ILE A 411 29.93 1.88 -13.70
N ASN A 412 30.88 0.95 -13.78
CA ASN A 412 30.61 -0.47 -13.57
C ASN A 412 30.23 -0.77 -12.11
N ILE A 413 30.88 -0.11 -11.16
CA ILE A 413 30.59 -0.25 -9.73
C ILE A 413 29.19 0.28 -9.41
N ASN A 414 28.82 1.44 -9.95
CA ASN A 414 27.48 2.01 -9.79
C ASN A 414 26.39 1.18 -10.50
N GLY A 415 26.77 0.37 -11.48
CA GLY A 415 25.86 -0.57 -12.15
C GLY A 415 25.60 -1.86 -11.38
N LEU A 416 26.24 -2.08 -10.22
CA LEU A 416 26.11 -3.31 -9.44
C LEU A 416 24.67 -3.57 -8.98
N ASP A 417 23.89 -2.53 -8.69
CA ASP A 417 22.49 -2.64 -8.30
C ASP A 417 21.63 -3.31 -9.41
N ALA A 418 22.06 -3.21 -10.66
CA ALA A 418 21.39 -3.86 -11.78
C ALA A 418 21.54 -5.40 -11.75
N VAL A 419 22.56 -5.94 -11.09
CA VAL A 419 22.78 -7.39 -10.98
C VAL A 419 21.62 -8.04 -10.22
N ALA A 420 21.09 -7.39 -9.19
CA ALA A 420 19.96 -7.89 -8.41
C ALA A 420 18.67 -8.03 -9.24
N LEU A 421 18.55 -7.32 -10.37
CA LEU A 421 17.40 -7.40 -11.27
C LEU A 421 17.40 -8.72 -12.08
N GLY A 422 18.53 -9.38 -12.20
CA GLY A 422 18.67 -10.67 -12.89
C GLY A 422 18.11 -11.86 -12.14
N GLY A 423 17.95 -11.74 -10.83
CA GLY A 423 17.53 -12.82 -9.94
C GLY A 423 18.67 -13.28 -9.02
N LEU A 424 18.63 -14.53 -8.58
CA LEU A 424 19.61 -15.09 -7.66
C LEU A 424 19.71 -16.63 -7.82
N GLY A 425 20.90 -17.16 -8.01
CA GLY A 425 21.10 -18.59 -8.23
C GLY A 425 20.45 -19.05 -9.53
N ASN A 426 19.51 -19.98 -9.43
CA ASN A 426 18.77 -20.51 -10.57
C ASN A 426 17.41 -19.82 -10.78
N PHE A 427 17.11 -18.79 -9.97
CA PHE A 427 15.82 -18.11 -9.97
C PHE A 427 15.94 -16.74 -10.67
N SER A 428 15.08 -16.48 -11.62
CA SER A 428 14.80 -15.09 -12.03
C SER A 428 14.26 -14.29 -10.83
N ALA A 429 14.26 -12.97 -10.92
CA ALA A 429 13.73 -12.13 -9.85
C ALA A 429 12.26 -12.47 -9.52
N ILE A 430 11.44 -12.74 -10.53
CA ILE A 430 10.03 -13.15 -10.37
C ILE A 430 9.92 -14.51 -9.66
N GLU A 431 10.69 -15.50 -10.10
CA GLU A 431 10.67 -16.82 -9.49
C GLU A 431 11.17 -16.79 -8.04
N LEU A 432 12.17 -15.96 -7.75
CA LEU A 432 12.68 -15.76 -6.39
C LEU A 432 11.62 -15.14 -5.50
N GLU A 433 10.94 -14.08 -5.95
CA GLU A 433 9.84 -13.45 -5.21
C GLU A 433 8.74 -14.48 -4.89
N LYS A 434 8.33 -15.28 -5.88
CA LYS A 434 7.34 -16.35 -5.71
C LYS A 434 7.82 -17.44 -4.73
N ALA A 435 9.08 -17.82 -4.79
CA ALA A 435 9.67 -18.85 -3.89
C ALA A 435 9.80 -18.35 -2.43
N LEU A 436 9.90 -17.05 -2.24
CA LEU A 436 9.99 -16.42 -0.91
C LEU A 436 8.64 -16.04 -0.32
N ALA A 437 7.53 -16.23 -1.01
CA ALA A 437 6.20 -15.89 -0.51
C ALA A 437 5.91 -16.59 0.83
N GLY A 438 5.45 -15.82 1.82
CA GLY A 438 5.19 -16.30 3.18
C GLY A 438 6.44 -16.44 4.06
N LYS A 439 7.62 -16.04 3.58
CA LYS A 439 8.86 -15.99 4.34
C LYS A 439 9.24 -14.54 4.65
N LYS A 440 9.70 -14.30 5.87
CA LYS A 440 10.25 -13.00 6.29
C LYS A 440 11.78 -13.11 6.25
N ALA A 441 12.35 -12.99 5.05
CA ALA A 441 13.79 -13.01 4.83
C ALA A 441 14.16 -12.11 3.65
N SER A 442 15.15 -11.26 3.84
CA SER A 442 15.69 -10.39 2.79
C SER A 442 17.19 -10.20 2.97
N VAL A 443 17.89 -10.05 1.85
CA VAL A 443 19.31 -9.74 1.80
C VAL A 443 19.54 -8.69 0.74
N SER A 444 20.37 -7.72 1.04
CA SER A 444 20.85 -6.72 0.09
C SER A 444 22.34 -6.50 0.28
N TYR A 445 23.00 -6.05 -0.77
CA TYR A 445 24.43 -5.72 -0.76
C TYR A 445 24.66 -4.33 -1.35
N GLY A 446 25.81 -3.74 -1.03
CA GLY A 446 26.19 -2.45 -1.60
C GLY A 446 27.67 -2.18 -1.45
N ILE A 447 28.21 -1.40 -2.37
CA ILE A 447 29.58 -0.91 -2.36
C ILE A 447 29.56 0.58 -2.02
N GLY A 448 30.17 0.94 -0.90
CA GLY A 448 30.42 2.33 -0.53
C GLY A 448 31.83 2.76 -0.93
N ASP A 449 32.25 3.97 -0.51
CA ASP A 449 33.57 4.49 -0.88
C ASP A 449 34.71 3.63 -0.36
N LYS A 450 34.64 3.17 0.89
CA LYS A 450 35.74 2.46 1.60
C LYS A 450 35.34 1.11 2.17
N THR A 451 34.09 0.71 2.00
CA THR A 451 33.55 -0.52 2.54
C THR A 451 32.59 -1.18 1.59
N GLU A 452 32.51 -2.48 1.65
CA GLU A 452 31.46 -3.30 1.05
C GLU A 452 30.60 -3.85 2.18
N ALA A 453 29.29 -3.90 1.95
CA ALA A 453 28.37 -4.36 2.97
C ALA A 453 27.33 -5.32 2.40
N VAL A 454 26.98 -6.31 3.21
CA VAL A 454 25.77 -7.13 3.03
C VAL A 454 24.88 -6.90 4.25
N THR A 455 23.61 -6.66 4.02
CA THR A 455 22.60 -6.52 5.09
C THR A 455 21.52 -7.56 4.91
N GLY A 456 21.03 -8.08 6.03
CA GLY A 456 19.94 -9.05 6.03
C GLY A 456 18.94 -8.75 7.14
N ASN A 457 17.69 -9.12 6.89
CA ASN A 457 16.61 -9.06 7.86
C ASN A 457 15.75 -10.31 7.73
N CYS A 458 15.41 -10.95 8.85
CA CYS A 458 14.51 -12.10 8.84
C CYS A 458 13.78 -12.26 10.17
N SER A 459 12.73 -13.11 10.15
CA SER A 459 12.20 -13.69 11.39
C SER A 459 13.14 -14.76 11.95
N PRO A 460 13.06 -15.12 13.24
CA PRO A 460 13.84 -16.24 13.78
C PRO A 460 13.61 -17.57 13.03
N LYS A 461 12.39 -17.84 12.56
CA LYS A 461 12.06 -19.06 11.82
C LYS A 461 12.65 -19.08 10.40
N ASP A 462 12.88 -17.90 9.81
CA ASP A 462 13.38 -17.76 8.44
C ASP A 462 14.90 -17.45 8.38
N PHE A 463 15.61 -17.64 9.50
CA PHE A 463 17.04 -17.39 9.59
C PHE A 463 17.85 -18.19 8.56
N GLU A 464 17.51 -19.46 8.38
CA GLU A 464 18.16 -20.31 7.37
C GLU A 464 17.95 -19.75 5.96
N THR A 465 16.72 -19.32 5.63
CA THR A 465 16.43 -18.69 4.32
C THR A 465 17.30 -17.46 4.10
N MET A 466 17.42 -16.57 5.11
CA MET A 466 18.31 -15.39 5.00
C MET A 466 19.77 -15.80 4.77
N MET A 467 20.24 -16.86 5.43
CA MET A 467 21.61 -17.32 5.23
C MET A 467 21.83 -17.96 3.86
N GLN A 468 20.83 -18.70 3.32
CA GLN A 468 20.85 -19.21 1.95
C GLN A 468 20.92 -18.08 0.93
N LEU A 469 20.07 -17.05 1.07
CA LEU A 469 20.10 -15.84 0.22
C LEU A 469 21.47 -15.16 0.29
N THR A 470 22.03 -15.01 1.51
CA THR A 470 23.36 -14.42 1.69
C THR A 470 24.42 -15.22 0.96
N TYR A 471 24.42 -16.54 1.09
CA TYR A 471 25.37 -17.42 0.41
C TYR A 471 25.28 -17.28 -1.11
N LEU A 472 24.06 -17.34 -1.66
CA LEU A 472 23.83 -17.20 -3.09
C LEU A 472 24.25 -15.83 -3.62
N THR A 473 24.06 -14.75 -2.86
CA THR A 473 24.50 -13.39 -3.23
C THR A 473 26.02 -13.33 -3.50
N PHE A 474 26.81 -14.13 -2.82
CA PHE A 474 28.26 -14.18 -3.02
C PHE A 474 28.74 -15.25 -4.01
N THR A 475 27.94 -16.25 -4.29
CA THR A 475 28.38 -17.43 -5.07
C THR A 475 27.67 -17.62 -6.41
N ALA A 476 26.49 -17.04 -6.56
CA ALA A 476 25.64 -17.16 -7.74
C ALA A 476 24.69 -15.94 -7.88
N PRO A 477 25.26 -14.70 -7.97
CA PRO A 477 24.47 -13.49 -8.09
C PRO A 477 23.68 -13.40 -9.39
#